data_99c1e95807d3143a67631d073f656e27
#
_entry.id   99c1e95807d3143a67631d073f656e27
#
_cell.length_a   1.000
_cell.length_b   1.000
_cell.length_c   1.000
_cell.angle_alpha   90.00
_cell.angle_beta   90.00
_cell.angle_gamma   90.00
#
_symmetry.space_group_name_H-M   'P 1'
#
loop_
_entity.id
_entity.type
_entity.pdbx_description
1 polymer ?
#
loop_
_entity_poly.entity_id
_entity_poly.type
_entity_poly.pdbx_seq_one_letter_code
_entity_poly.pdbx_strand_id
1 'polypeptide(L)'
;MGRKKKERPSLDHLFSTAMRMLVPSNILEDFDMWDAHENKECWVIEMREHECRFPEELSGYDDVVCDGFCNPVEMLSHSFVCKPIYLRLYRRRYKRAGTDRHYSNDYDFTLKGVKMVPELGFFLKE
;
A
#
# COMPACT_ATOMS: atom_id res chain seq x y z
N MET A 1 14.81 -21.12 -41.53
CA MET A 1 14.43 -21.38 -40.12
C MET A 1 13.98 -20.10 -39.48
N GLY A 2 12.69 -20.02 -39.17
CA GLY A 2 12.12 -18.83 -38.61
C GLY A 2 12.47 -18.63 -37.15
N ARG A 3 12.85 -17.42 -36.80
CA ARG A 3 12.98 -17.02 -35.40
C ARG A 3 11.61 -17.07 -34.75
N LYS A 4 11.50 -17.80 -33.66
CA LYS A 4 10.24 -17.83 -32.92
C LYS A 4 9.92 -16.41 -32.43
N LYS A 5 8.80 -15.87 -32.88
CA LYS A 5 8.41 -14.52 -32.52
C LYS A 5 8.03 -14.46 -31.05
N LYS A 6 8.71 -13.60 -30.31
CA LYS A 6 8.42 -13.42 -28.88
C LYS A 6 7.09 -12.70 -28.72
N GLU A 7 6.18 -13.31 -28.01
CA GLU A 7 4.91 -12.67 -27.74
C GLU A 7 5.07 -11.48 -26.78
N ARG A 8 4.24 -10.48 -26.98
CA ARG A 8 4.22 -9.33 -26.09
C ARG A 8 3.62 -9.75 -24.74
N PRO A 9 4.28 -9.41 -23.62
CA PRO A 9 3.71 -9.67 -22.31
C PRO A 9 2.35 -8.99 -22.13
N SER A 10 1.49 -9.58 -21.32
CA SER A 10 0.20 -8.98 -20.99
C SER A 10 0.39 -7.69 -20.19
N LEU A 11 -0.60 -6.81 -20.24
CA LEU A 11 -0.57 -5.58 -19.44
C LEU A 11 -0.54 -5.90 -17.94
N ASP A 12 -1.24 -6.96 -17.53
CA ASP A 12 -1.24 -7.39 -16.12
C ASP A 12 0.17 -7.80 -15.67
N HIS A 13 0.89 -8.51 -16.53
CA HIS A 13 2.26 -8.92 -16.23
C HIS A 13 3.18 -7.70 -16.12
N LEU A 14 3.10 -6.77 -17.07
CA LEU A 14 3.91 -5.55 -17.06
C LEU A 14 3.62 -4.70 -15.85
N PHE A 15 2.35 -4.54 -15.51
CA PHE A 15 1.92 -3.77 -14.35
C PHE A 15 2.45 -4.39 -13.05
N SER A 16 2.29 -5.71 -12.90
CA SER A 16 2.78 -6.42 -11.72
C SER A 16 4.29 -6.29 -11.57
N THR A 17 5.02 -6.40 -12.67
CA THR A 17 6.48 -6.26 -12.65
C THR A 17 6.88 -4.85 -12.26
N ALA A 18 6.22 -3.83 -12.82
CA ALA A 18 6.50 -2.44 -12.49
C ALA A 18 6.23 -2.14 -11.02
N MET A 19 5.15 -2.68 -10.46
CA MET A 19 4.84 -2.53 -9.04
C MET A 19 5.96 -3.09 -8.15
N ARG A 20 6.50 -4.25 -8.51
CA ARG A 20 7.59 -4.85 -7.75
C ARG A 20 8.89 -4.07 -7.85
N MET A 21 9.04 -3.26 -8.89
CA MET A 21 10.20 -2.37 -9.03
C MET A 21 10.07 -1.13 -8.14
N LEU A 22 8.86 -0.66 -7.91
CA LEU A 22 8.60 0.61 -7.22
C LEU A 22 8.24 0.42 -5.75
N VAL A 23 7.66 -0.72 -5.38
CA VAL A 23 7.16 -0.98 -4.03
C VAL A 23 7.85 -2.20 -3.44
N PRO A 24 8.37 -2.12 -2.20
CA PRO A 24 8.97 -3.28 -1.55
C PRO A 24 8.02 -4.47 -1.48
N SER A 25 8.56 -5.68 -1.66
CA SER A 25 7.75 -6.89 -1.72
C SER A 25 6.95 -7.15 -0.44
N ASN A 26 7.52 -6.84 0.73
CA ASN A 26 6.79 -7.04 1.99
C ASN A 26 5.58 -6.12 2.13
N ILE A 27 5.59 -4.96 1.48
CA ILE A 27 4.41 -4.10 1.43
C ILE A 27 3.37 -4.71 0.48
N LEU A 28 3.80 -5.21 -0.67
CA LEU A 28 2.89 -5.82 -1.65
C LEU A 28 2.22 -7.10 -1.12
N GLU A 29 2.82 -7.77 -0.15
CA GLU A 29 2.21 -8.94 0.49
C GLU A 29 0.92 -8.59 1.23
N ASP A 30 0.83 -7.38 1.76
CA ASP A 30 -0.28 -6.97 2.62
C ASP A 30 -1.13 -5.84 2.05
N PHE A 31 -0.62 -5.13 1.05
CA PHE A 31 -1.28 -3.94 0.49
C PHE A 31 -1.33 -4.01 -1.03
N ASP A 32 -2.43 -3.49 -1.58
CA ASP A 32 -2.60 -3.33 -3.02
C ASP A 32 -2.34 -1.89 -3.42
N MET A 33 -1.75 -1.68 -4.60
CA MET A 33 -1.62 -0.34 -5.15
C MET A 33 -3.01 0.16 -5.56
N TRP A 34 -3.38 1.33 -5.04
CA TRP A 34 -4.69 1.91 -5.31
C TRP A 34 -4.60 3.09 -6.25
N ASP A 35 -3.63 3.95 -6.05
CA ASP A 35 -3.44 5.13 -6.88
C ASP A 35 -1.98 5.56 -6.84
N ALA A 36 -1.59 6.32 -7.85
CA ALA A 36 -0.24 6.88 -7.92
C ALA A 36 -0.32 8.23 -8.62
N HIS A 37 0.39 9.21 -8.08
CA HIS A 37 0.41 10.53 -8.67
C HIS A 37 1.74 11.22 -8.43
N GLU A 38 1.98 12.25 -9.21
CA GLU A 38 3.21 13.03 -9.15
C GLU A 38 2.93 14.42 -8.55
N ASN A 39 3.77 14.81 -7.60
CA ASN A 39 3.86 16.18 -7.11
C ASN A 39 5.12 16.81 -7.66
N LYS A 40 5.31 18.12 -7.43
CA LYS A 40 6.53 18.81 -7.89
C LYS A 40 7.80 18.20 -7.30
N GLU A 41 7.73 17.70 -6.08
CA GLU A 41 8.89 17.27 -5.32
C GLU A 41 8.99 15.78 -5.10
N CYS A 42 7.92 15.04 -5.39
CA CYS A 42 7.89 13.60 -5.09
C CYS A 42 6.84 12.86 -5.91
N TRP A 43 6.95 11.54 -5.84
CA TRP A 43 5.92 10.61 -6.32
C TRP A 43 5.18 10.09 -5.10
N VAL A 44 3.87 9.92 -5.20
CA VAL A 44 3.06 9.35 -4.13
C VAL A 44 2.34 8.13 -4.66
N ILE A 45 2.51 7.01 -3.97
CA ILE A 45 1.78 5.77 -4.27
C ILE A 45 0.88 5.48 -3.08
N GLU A 46 -0.43 5.47 -3.33
CA GLU A 46 -1.41 5.14 -2.31
C GLU A 46 -1.67 3.64 -2.35
N MET A 47 -1.52 3.00 -1.21
CA MET A 47 -1.69 1.57 -1.04
C MET A 47 -2.81 1.32 -0.03
N ARG A 48 -3.63 0.30 -0.27
CA ARG A 48 -4.68 -0.10 0.66
C ARG A 48 -4.45 -1.54 1.09
N GLU A 49 -4.65 -1.80 2.37
CA GLU A 49 -4.54 -3.13 2.93
C GLU A 49 -5.46 -4.11 2.19
N HIS A 50 -5.00 -5.35 1.98
CA HIS A 50 -5.80 -6.39 1.36
C HIS A 50 -7.10 -6.59 2.12
N GLU A 51 -8.17 -6.95 1.41
CA GLU A 51 -9.46 -7.22 2.02
C GLU A 51 -9.40 -8.48 2.87
N CYS A 52 -10.31 -8.57 3.84
CA CYS A 52 -10.49 -9.76 4.68
C CYS A 52 -9.30 -10.11 5.57
N ARG A 53 -8.42 -9.16 5.85
CA ARG A 53 -7.35 -9.31 6.83
C ARG A 53 -7.85 -8.88 8.20
N PHE A 54 -8.66 -9.74 8.85
CA PHE A 54 -9.31 -9.39 10.11
C PHE A 54 -8.30 -9.38 11.26
N PRO A 55 -8.38 -8.36 12.15
CA PRO A 55 -7.52 -8.31 13.33
C PRO A 55 -7.74 -9.52 14.24
N GLU A 56 -6.68 -9.92 14.94
CA GLU A 56 -6.73 -11.06 15.85
C GLU A 56 -7.76 -10.87 16.97
N GLU A 57 -7.94 -9.63 17.43
CA GLU A 57 -8.92 -9.28 18.47
C GLU A 57 -10.35 -9.60 18.07
N LEU A 58 -10.61 -9.68 16.76
CA LEU A 58 -11.93 -9.99 16.23
C LEU A 58 -12.05 -11.43 15.76
N SER A 59 -11.06 -12.26 16.06
CA SER A 59 -11.06 -13.68 15.72
C SER A 59 -12.22 -14.39 16.41
N GLY A 60 -12.95 -15.21 15.66
CA GLY A 60 -14.07 -15.98 16.19
C GLY A 60 -15.41 -15.27 16.14
N TYR A 61 -15.47 -14.03 15.66
CA TYR A 61 -16.73 -13.31 15.49
C TYR A 61 -17.18 -13.36 14.03
N ASP A 62 -18.47 -13.54 13.80
CA ASP A 62 -19.04 -13.61 12.46
C ASP A 62 -19.55 -12.27 11.95
N ASP A 63 -19.68 -11.29 12.83
CA ASP A 63 -20.30 -9.99 12.54
C ASP A 63 -19.28 -8.87 12.32
N VAL A 64 -18.09 -9.22 11.90
CA VAL A 64 -17.00 -8.26 11.65
C VAL A 64 -17.26 -7.55 10.32
N VAL A 65 -17.23 -6.23 10.36
CA VAL A 65 -17.39 -5.40 9.15
C VAL A 65 -16.23 -4.42 9.03
N CYS A 66 -15.90 -4.06 7.79
CA CYS A 66 -14.92 -3.02 7.52
C CYS A 66 -15.61 -1.66 7.61
N ASP A 67 -15.07 -0.76 8.41
CA ASP A 67 -15.63 0.58 8.62
C ASP A 67 -14.57 1.63 8.30
N GLY A 68 -14.25 1.74 7.01
CA GLY A 68 -13.30 2.73 6.51
C GLY A 68 -11.85 2.35 6.75
N PHE A 69 -11.00 3.37 6.80
CA PHE A 69 -9.56 3.22 6.93
C PHE A 69 -9.04 4.06 8.09
N CYS A 70 -7.94 3.59 8.67
CA CYS A 70 -7.17 4.38 9.63
C CYS A 70 -6.47 5.54 8.88
N ASN A 71 -5.97 6.50 9.65
CA ASN A 71 -5.09 7.51 9.07
C ASN A 71 -3.90 6.82 8.40
N PRO A 72 -3.49 7.25 7.20
CA PRO A 72 -2.43 6.56 6.49
C PRO A 72 -1.08 6.69 7.20
N VAL A 73 -0.28 5.65 7.05
CA VAL A 73 1.13 5.68 7.42
C VAL A 73 1.91 6.06 6.17
N GLU A 74 2.78 7.04 6.28
CA GLU A 74 3.56 7.53 5.14
C GLU A 74 5.02 7.11 5.30
N MET A 75 5.58 6.51 4.26
CA MET A 75 6.93 5.98 4.25
C MET A 75 7.70 6.49 3.06
N LEU A 76 8.96 6.86 3.29
CA LEU A 76 9.88 7.19 2.21
C LEU A 76 10.43 5.88 1.65
N SER A 77 10.24 5.67 0.36
CA SER A 77 10.79 4.53 -0.35
C SER A 77 12.02 4.94 -1.17
N HIS A 78 12.13 4.45 -2.37
CA HIS A 78 13.28 4.72 -3.23
C HIS A 78 13.10 6.02 -4.01
N SER A 79 14.19 6.52 -4.60
CA SER A 79 14.11 7.61 -5.56
C SER A 79 13.82 7.06 -6.94
N PHE A 80 13.02 7.79 -7.71
CA PHE A 80 12.68 7.43 -9.07
C PHE A 80 12.68 8.70 -9.92
N VAL A 81 13.47 8.71 -10.98
CA VAL A 81 13.61 9.86 -11.88
C VAL A 81 13.88 11.14 -11.07
N CYS A 82 14.90 11.08 -10.24
CA CYS A 82 15.41 12.19 -9.42
C CYS A 82 14.42 12.74 -8.39
N LYS A 83 13.36 12.00 -8.08
CA LYS A 83 12.39 12.37 -7.05
C LYS A 83 12.18 11.22 -6.08
N PRO A 84 11.99 11.49 -4.79
CA PRO A 84 11.66 10.43 -3.83
C PRO A 84 10.25 9.88 -4.08
N ILE A 85 10.09 8.59 -3.78
CA ILE A 85 8.78 7.94 -3.79
C ILE A 85 8.31 7.81 -2.35
N TYR A 86 7.12 8.30 -2.06
CA TYR A 86 6.47 8.12 -0.77
C TYR A 86 5.31 7.14 -0.93
N LEU A 87 5.27 6.18 -0.02
CA LEU A 87 4.18 5.21 0.05
C LEU A 87 3.21 5.68 1.12
N ARG A 88 1.95 5.79 0.76
CA ARG A 88 0.89 6.13 1.71
C ARG A 88 0.06 4.89 1.93
N LEU A 89 0.19 4.29 3.13
CA LEU A 89 -0.36 2.99 3.44
C LEU A 89 -1.62 3.13 4.28
N TYR A 90 -2.75 2.72 3.73
CA TYR A 90 -4.05 2.76 4.41
C TYR A 90 -4.38 1.40 4.97
N ARG A 91 -4.44 1.28 6.30
CA ARG A 91 -4.92 0.07 6.97
C ARG A 91 -6.43 0.15 7.11
N ARG A 92 -7.10 -0.99 6.94
CA ARG A 92 -8.55 -1.06 7.09
C ARG A 92 -8.91 -1.04 8.57
N ARG A 93 -10.01 -0.39 8.86
CA ARG A 93 -10.55 -0.29 10.20
C ARG A 93 -11.74 -1.23 10.30
N TYR A 94 -11.71 -2.13 11.28
CA TYR A 94 -12.73 -3.15 11.44
C TYR A 94 -13.45 -2.98 12.77
N LYS A 95 -14.71 -3.40 12.79
CA LYS A 95 -15.50 -3.43 14.01
C LYS A 95 -16.50 -4.56 13.94
N ARG A 96 -17.09 -4.91 15.07
CA ARG A 96 -18.27 -5.77 15.08
C ARG A 96 -19.49 -4.94 14.74
N ALA A 97 -20.42 -5.51 13.98
CA ALA A 97 -21.66 -4.83 13.62
C ALA A 97 -22.38 -4.34 14.87
N GLY A 98 -22.84 -3.09 14.84
CA GLY A 98 -23.56 -2.49 15.96
C GLY A 98 -22.70 -2.00 17.12
N THR A 99 -21.37 -2.08 17.02
CA THR A 99 -20.47 -1.54 18.04
C THR A 99 -19.70 -0.36 17.48
N ASP A 100 -19.16 0.48 18.37
CA ASP A 100 -18.38 1.66 17.98
C ASP A 100 -16.87 1.47 18.12
N ARG A 101 -16.45 0.36 18.71
CA ARG A 101 -15.02 0.11 18.92
C ARG A 101 -14.38 -0.44 17.66
N HIS A 102 -13.31 0.22 17.21
CA HIS A 102 -12.60 -0.15 16.00
C HIS A 102 -11.29 -0.85 16.32
N TYR A 103 -10.91 -1.74 15.42
CA TYR A 103 -9.67 -2.50 15.48
C TYR A 103 -8.98 -2.44 14.12
N SER A 104 -7.67 -2.50 14.13
CA SER A 104 -6.89 -2.54 12.90
C SER A 104 -5.68 -3.44 13.09
N ASN A 105 -5.14 -3.95 11.99
CA ASN A 105 -3.91 -4.71 12.01
C ASN A 105 -2.73 -3.79 12.16
N ASP A 106 -1.72 -4.25 12.89
CA ASP A 106 -0.46 -3.55 13.02
C ASP A 106 0.59 -4.25 12.15
N TYR A 107 1.39 -3.44 11.47
CA TYR A 107 2.46 -3.91 10.60
C TYR A 107 3.77 -3.25 11.01
N ASP A 108 4.84 -3.97 10.83
CA ASP A 108 6.16 -3.38 10.97
C ASP A 108 6.53 -2.74 9.64
N PHE A 109 6.46 -1.42 9.60
CA PHE A 109 6.82 -0.65 8.41
C PHE A 109 8.30 -0.27 8.38
N THR A 110 9.10 -0.76 9.32
CA THR A 110 10.52 -0.51 9.34
C THR A 110 11.20 -1.39 8.30
N LEU A 111 11.53 -0.82 7.16
CA LEU A 111 12.18 -1.52 6.07
C LEU A 111 13.63 -1.07 5.96
N LYS A 112 14.49 -2.00 5.53
CA LYS A 112 15.88 -1.67 5.27
C LYS A 112 15.97 -0.60 4.18
N GLY A 113 16.55 0.55 4.51
CA GLY A 113 16.70 1.65 3.59
C GLY A 113 15.45 2.53 3.43
N VAL A 114 14.41 2.28 4.22
CA VAL A 114 13.17 3.07 4.19
C VAL A 114 13.00 3.77 5.53
N LYS A 115 12.57 5.02 5.48
CA LYS A 115 12.34 5.83 6.68
C LYS A 115 10.88 6.22 6.80
N MET A 116 10.36 6.18 8.02
CA MET A 116 9.07 6.78 8.35
C MET A 116 9.25 8.30 8.37
N VAL A 117 8.30 9.01 7.76
CA VAL A 117 8.34 10.48 7.71
C VAL A 117 7.04 11.01 8.30
N PRO A 118 6.99 11.26 9.63
CA PRO A 118 5.73 11.63 10.29
C PRO A 118 5.14 12.95 9.81
N GLU A 119 5.96 13.84 9.27
CA GLU A 119 5.53 15.17 8.82
C GLU A 119 5.21 15.23 7.33
N LEU A 120 5.24 14.09 6.66
CA LEU A 120 5.03 14.03 5.22
C LEU A 120 3.68 14.59 4.79
N GLY A 121 2.69 14.54 5.65
CA GLY A 121 1.36 15.07 5.37
C GLY A 121 1.35 16.53 4.94
N PHE A 122 2.33 17.32 5.32
CA PHE A 122 2.45 18.71 4.86
C PHE A 122 2.69 18.80 3.37
N PHE A 123 3.50 17.92 2.83
CA PHE A 123 3.80 17.89 1.40
C PHE A 123 2.64 17.34 0.58
N LEU A 124 1.87 16.45 1.14
CA LEU A 124 0.86 15.70 0.40
C LEU A 124 -0.54 16.30 0.50
N LYS A 125 -0.73 17.35 1.27
CA LYS A 125 -2.01 18.04 1.43
C LYS A 125 -2.30 19.08 0.36
N GLU A 126 -1.36 19.31 -0.51
CA GLU A 126 -1.54 20.25 -1.63
C GLU A 126 -2.46 19.70 -2.70
#